data_afca06a4a2eaab3c870ed9b4b18e899a
#
_entry.id   afca06a4a2eaab3c870ed9b4b18e899a
#
_cell.length_a   1.000
_cell.length_b   1.000
_cell.length_c   1.000
_cell.angle_alpha   90.00
_cell.angle_beta   90.00
_cell.angle_gamma   90.00
#
_symmetry.space_group_name_H-M   'P 1'
#
loop_
_entity.id
_entity.type
_entity.pdbx_description
1 polymer ?
#
loop_
_entity_poly.entity_id
_entity_poly.type
_entity_poly.pdbx_seq_one_letter_code
_entity_poly.pdbx_strand_id
1 'polypeptide(L)' 'MPALPVPRFDTFYRYGELSRLLFDYADALPQLISVRSLGKSHEGRDIWVVALTNSATGIDTDKPAFWVDGNIHAAELT' A
#
# COMPACT_ATOMS: atom_id res chain seq x y z
N MET A 1 1.09 -1.01 -21.58
CA MET A 1 1.08 -0.73 -20.14
C MET A 1 -0.29 -1.06 -19.57
N PRO A 2 -0.38 -1.84 -18.54
CA PRO A 2 -1.69 -2.14 -17.95
C PRO A 2 -2.35 -0.88 -17.41
N ALA A 3 -3.68 -0.88 -17.43
CA ALA A 3 -4.45 0.23 -16.87
C ALA A 3 -4.25 0.28 -15.35
N LEU A 4 -4.11 1.50 -14.81
CA LEU A 4 -4.00 1.67 -13.38
C LEU A 4 -5.37 1.53 -12.73
N PRO A 5 -5.44 0.91 -11.54
CA PRO A 5 -6.68 0.93 -10.75
C PRO A 5 -7.05 2.37 -10.41
N VAL A 6 -8.34 2.66 -10.39
CA VAL A 6 -8.84 3.98 -10.05
C VAL A 6 -9.54 3.87 -8.69
N PRO A 7 -8.95 4.45 -7.62
CA PRO A 7 -9.60 4.42 -6.33
C PRO A 7 -10.83 5.32 -6.30
N ARG A 8 -11.79 4.95 -5.50
CA ARG A 8 -13.00 5.76 -5.27
C ARG A 8 -12.79 6.60 -4.03
N PHE A 9 -13.14 7.88 -4.14
CA PHE A 9 -13.00 8.82 -3.03
C PHE A 9 -14.36 9.20 -2.43
N ASP A 10 -15.43 8.58 -2.89
CA ASP A 10 -16.80 8.82 -2.43
C ASP A 10 -17.32 7.70 -1.50
N THR A 11 -16.43 6.82 -1.07
CA THR A 11 -16.78 5.68 -0.21
C THR A 11 -15.61 5.35 0.70
N PHE A 12 -15.90 4.68 1.82
CA PHE A 12 -14.87 4.15 2.71
C PHE A 12 -14.53 2.73 2.32
N TYR A 13 -13.25 2.44 2.18
CA TYR A 13 -12.79 1.10 1.82
C TYR A 13 -12.72 0.21 3.05
N ARG A 14 -13.25 -0.99 2.92
CA ARG A 14 -13.02 -2.04 3.91
C ARG A 14 -11.68 -2.70 3.67
N TYR A 15 -11.20 -3.46 4.64
CA TYR A 15 -9.87 -4.08 4.59
C TYR A 15 -9.67 -4.92 3.32
N GLY A 16 -10.62 -5.77 2.96
CA GLY A 16 -10.49 -6.60 1.77
C GLY A 16 -10.42 -5.80 0.48
N GLU A 17 -11.23 -4.73 0.39
CA GLU A 17 -11.25 -3.85 -0.77
C GLU A 17 -9.94 -3.06 -0.88
N LEU A 18 -9.43 -2.54 0.24
CA LEU A 18 -8.17 -1.81 0.27
C LEU A 18 -7.00 -2.73 -0.08
N SER A 19 -6.97 -3.94 0.49
CA SER A 19 -5.93 -4.92 0.19
C SER A 19 -5.88 -5.23 -1.30
N ARG A 20 -7.04 -5.46 -1.90
CA ARG A 20 -7.14 -5.72 -3.34
C ARG A 20 -6.60 -4.56 -4.16
N LEU A 21 -6.98 -3.34 -3.79
CA LEU A 21 -6.51 -2.14 -4.49
C LEU A 21 -4.99 -2.03 -4.43
N LEU A 22 -4.38 -2.29 -3.27
CA LEU A 22 -2.93 -2.24 -3.11
C LEU A 22 -2.23 -3.25 -4.01
N PHE A 23 -2.72 -4.49 -4.05
CA PHE A 23 -2.13 -5.52 -4.89
C PHE A 23 -2.37 -5.27 -6.38
N ASP A 24 -3.50 -4.68 -6.75
CA ASP A 24 -3.76 -4.27 -8.13
C ASP A 24 -2.76 -3.22 -8.59
N TYR A 25 -2.43 -2.25 -7.73
CA TYR A 25 -1.39 -1.27 -8.04
C TYR A 25 -0.01 -1.91 -8.18
N ALA A 26 0.32 -2.85 -7.29
CA ALA A 26 1.60 -3.54 -7.36
C ALA A 26 1.72 -4.37 -8.64
N ASP A 27 0.64 -5.02 -9.06
CA ASP A 27 0.61 -5.77 -10.31
C ASP A 27 0.74 -4.87 -11.55
N ALA A 28 0.13 -3.68 -11.49
CA ALA A 28 0.18 -2.73 -12.60
C ALA A 28 1.55 -2.05 -12.73
N LEU A 29 2.22 -1.80 -11.60
CA LEU A 29 3.49 -1.06 -11.55
C LEU A 29 4.52 -1.82 -10.69
N PRO A 30 4.93 -3.04 -11.10
CA PRO A 30 5.77 -3.87 -10.23
C PRO A 30 7.17 -3.30 -9.99
N GLN A 31 7.65 -2.41 -10.86
CA GLN A 31 8.96 -1.76 -10.68
C GLN A 31 8.91 -0.56 -9.74
N LEU A 32 7.72 -0.03 -9.47
CA LEU A 32 7.56 1.19 -8.67
C LEU A 32 6.88 0.93 -7.34
N ILE A 33 6.07 -0.11 -7.24
CA ILE A 33 5.22 -0.37 -6.08
C ILE A 33 5.44 -1.80 -5.61
N SER A 34 5.73 -1.95 -4.33
CA SER A 34 5.74 -3.25 -3.67
C SER A 34 4.91 -3.18 -2.40
N VAL A 35 4.24 -4.28 -2.07
CA VAL A 35 3.41 -4.41 -0.88
C VAL A 35 3.94 -5.57 -0.06
N ARG A 36 4.13 -5.33 1.24
CA ARG A 36 4.55 -6.38 2.15
C ARG A 36 3.84 -6.23 3.49
N SER A 37 3.82 -7.31 4.25
CA SER A 37 3.20 -7.33 5.56
C SER A 37 4.23 -7.03 6.63
N LEU A 38 3.91 -6.13 7.55
CA LEU A 38 4.69 -5.92 8.77
C LEU A 38 4.41 -6.99 9.82
N GLY A 39 3.33 -7.72 9.68
CA GLY A 39 2.88 -8.70 10.63
C GLY A 39 1.36 -8.73 10.67
N LYS A 40 0.80 -9.35 11.69
CA LYS A 40 -0.65 -9.50 11.85
C LYS A 40 -1.18 -8.55 12.91
N SER A 41 -2.38 -8.02 12.66
CA SER A 41 -3.12 -7.28 13.67
C SER A 41 -3.69 -8.22 14.73
N HIS A 42 -4.34 -7.65 15.74
CA HIS A 42 -5.00 -8.41 16.79
C HIS A 42 -6.03 -9.40 16.23
N GLU A 43 -6.72 -9.03 15.14
CA GLU A 43 -7.70 -9.90 14.48
C GLU A 43 -7.09 -10.82 13.42
N GLY A 44 -5.77 -10.86 13.30
CA GLY A 44 -5.09 -11.74 12.36
C GLY A 44 -5.02 -11.24 10.94
N ARG A 45 -5.27 -9.97 10.70
CA ARG A 45 -5.14 -9.34 9.38
C ARG A 45 -3.74 -8.81 9.17
N ASP A 46 -3.22 -8.96 7.95
CA ASP A 46 -1.92 -8.38 7.64
C ASP A 46 -1.94 -6.86 7.73
N ILE A 47 -0.88 -6.30 8.29
CA ILE A 47 -0.66 -4.85 8.31
C ILE A 47 0.24 -4.54 7.13
N TRP A 48 -0.32 -3.92 6.11
CA TRP A 48 0.37 -3.71 4.84
C TRP A 48 1.28 -2.49 4.88
N VAL A 49 2.46 -2.64 4.29
CA VAL A 49 3.36 -1.52 3.97
C VAL A 49 3.55 -1.48 2.48
N VAL A 50 3.39 -0.30 1.91
CA VAL A 50 3.59 -0.05 0.49
C VAL A 50 4.88 0.73 0.32
N ALA A 51 5.81 0.20 -0.46
CA ALA A 51 7.03 0.89 -0.82
C ALA A 51 6.89 1.44 -2.24
N LEU A 52 7.09 2.74 -2.38
CA LEU A 52 7.07 3.44 -3.66
C LEU A 52 8.49 3.85 -4.00
N THR A 53 9.12 3.13 -4.91
CA THR A 53 10.48 3.41 -5.33
C THR A 53 10.75 2.79 -6.69
N ASN A 54 11.67 3.36 -7.45
CA ASN A 54 12.08 2.78 -8.72
C ASN A 54 13.12 1.69 -8.45
N SER A 55 12.74 0.42 -8.61
CA SER A 55 13.62 -0.71 -8.34
C SER A 55 14.80 -0.76 -9.32
N ALA A 56 14.72 -0.11 -10.46
CA ALA A 56 15.82 -0.07 -11.43
C ALA A 56 17.01 0.77 -10.94
N THR A 57 16.82 1.64 -9.93
CA THR A 57 17.87 2.48 -9.38
C THR A 57 18.45 1.96 -8.07
N GLY A 58 18.12 0.75 -7.67
CA GLY A 58 18.60 0.11 -6.46
C GLY A 58 17.49 -0.31 -5.52
N ILE A 59 17.85 -1.00 -4.44
CA ILE A 59 16.88 -1.48 -3.46
C ILE A 59 16.44 -0.35 -2.54
N ASP A 60 15.23 -0.46 -2.01
CA ASP A 60 14.60 0.59 -1.19
C ASP A 60 15.38 0.88 0.11
N THR A 61 15.98 -0.14 0.71
CA THR A 61 16.72 0.01 1.96
C THR A 61 18.01 0.80 1.82
N ASP A 62 18.51 1.00 0.60
CA ASP A 62 19.72 1.78 0.32
C ASP A 62 19.41 3.25 0.01
N LYS A 63 18.15 3.66 0.09
CA LYS A 63 17.71 4.99 -0.29
C LYS A 63 17.15 5.74 0.90
N PRO A 64 17.26 7.10 0.91
CA PRO A 64 16.52 7.89 1.89
C PRO A 64 15.01 7.63 1.75
N ALA A 65 14.28 7.72 2.84
CA ALA A 65 12.88 7.39 2.85
C ALA A 65 12.03 8.53 3.41
N PHE A 66 10.79 8.59 2.94
CA PHE A 66 9.75 9.44 3.48
C PHE A 66 8.60 8.54 3.94
N TRP A 67 8.22 8.66 5.20
CA TRP A 67 7.18 7.81 5.80
C TRP A 67 5.87 8.57 5.86
N VAL A 68 4.79 7.92 5.40
CA VAL A 68 3.44 8.48 5.48
C VAL A 68 2.53 7.44 6.11
N ASP A 69 1.80 7.82 7.15
CA ASP A 69 0.77 6.99 7.73
C ASP A 69 -0.47 7.82 8.03
N GLY A 70 -1.56 7.14 8.31
CA GLY A 70 -2.81 7.78 8.65
C GLY A 70 -3.68 6.86 9.49
N ASN A 71 -4.80 7.36 9.99
CA ASN A 71 -5.76 6.59 10.78
C ASN A 71 -5.16 5.99 12.03
N ILE A 72 -4.26 6.73 12.70
CA ILE A 72 -3.60 6.23 13.89
C ILE A 72 -4.61 5.95 15.01
N HIS A 73 -5.71 6.72 15.03
CA HIS A 73 -6.85 6.44 15.90
C HIS A 73 -7.99 5.87 15.06
N ALA A 74 -8.70 4.90 15.62
CA ALA A 74 -9.74 4.17 14.88
C ALA A 74 -10.88 5.05 14.36
N ALA A 75 -11.11 6.21 14.98
CA ALA A 75 -12.15 7.13 14.56
C ALA A 75 -11.75 8.01 13.36
N GLU A 76 -10.48 8.02 12.99
CA GLU A 76 -9.96 8.85 11.89
C GLU A 76 -10.05 8.07 10.58
N LEU A 77 -10.91 8.51 9.68
CA LEU A 77 -11.10 7.88 8.37
C LEU A 77 -10.48 8.75 7.29
N THR A 78 -9.35 8.34 6.78
CA THR A 78 -8.65 9.05 5.71
C THR A 78 -8.65 8.29 4.39
#